data_1bfc7b25441477b7514edc2fc6620793
#
_entry.id   1bfc7b25441477b7514edc2fc6620793
#
_cell.length_a   1.000
_cell.length_b   1.000
_cell.length_c   1.000
_cell.angle_alpha   90.00
_cell.angle_beta   90.00
_cell.angle_gamma   90.00
#
_symmetry.space_group_name_H-M   'P 1'
#
loop_
_entity.id
_entity.type
_entity.pdbx_description
1 polymer ?
#
loop_
_entity_poly.entity_id
_entity_poly.type
_entity_poly.pdbx_seq_one_letter_code
_entity_poly.pdbx_strand_id
1 'polypeptide(L)'
;MTGLLDTNVALYLLGGQLAEPLPAGSYGVSVITEMELLAWPSLTTEEEKKVREFLGQVVICELTPSIRGRAVQLRKEQHLKLPDAVVCATAMEFGVELWTNDTSLAKVPGLNCRAVNVTRI
;
A
#
# COMPACT_ATOMS: atom_id res chain seq x y z
N MET A 1 -8.52 -4.82 10.58
CA MET A 1 -7.39 -4.09 9.94
C MET A 1 -7.70 -2.61 9.97
N THR A 2 -6.76 -1.81 10.46
CA THR A 2 -6.93 -0.35 10.62
C THR A 2 -6.81 0.39 9.30
N GLY A 3 -5.87 -0.02 8.46
CA GLY A 3 -5.65 0.61 7.17
C GLY A 3 -4.76 -0.23 6.27
N LEU A 4 -4.73 0.13 4.99
CA LEU A 4 -3.87 -0.48 4.00
C LEU A 4 -2.79 0.53 3.62
N LEU A 5 -1.54 0.10 3.57
CA LEU A 5 -0.41 0.94 3.18
C LEU A 5 -0.13 0.74 1.70
N ASP A 6 0.01 1.83 0.94
CA ASP A 6 0.53 1.70 -0.42
C ASP A 6 2.05 1.46 -0.38
N THR A 7 2.62 1.14 -1.52
CA THR A 7 4.04 0.78 -1.59
C THR A 7 4.95 1.93 -1.14
N ASN A 8 4.64 3.17 -1.53
CA ASN A 8 5.47 4.31 -1.16
C ASN A 8 5.41 4.60 0.35
N VAL A 9 4.24 4.48 0.97
CA VAL A 9 4.12 4.65 2.43
C VAL A 9 4.89 3.56 3.15
N ALA A 10 4.81 2.31 2.68
CA ALA A 10 5.62 1.22 3.23
C ALA A 10 7.12 1.51 3.11
N LEU A 11 7.56 2.07 1.99
CA LEU A 11 8.97 2.47 1.80
C LEU A 11 9.37 3.59 2.75
N TYR A 12 8.52 4.59 2.97
CA TYR A 12 8.80 5.65 3.94
C TYR A 12 8.95 5.07 5.35
N LEU A 13 8.07 4.16 5.72
CA LEU A 13 8.13 3.50 7.03
C LEU A 13 9.44 2.71 7.18
N LEU A 14 9.79 1.91 6.18
CA LEU A 14 11.02 1.11 6.19
C LEU A 14 12.28 1.98 6.24
N GLY A 15 12.25 3.12 5.57
CA GLY A 15 13.37 4.06 5.55
C GLY A 15 13.45 5.00 6.74
N GLY A 16 12.53 4.89 7.69
CA GLY A 16 12.48 5.78 8.85
C GLY A 16 12.14 7.21 8.51
N GLN A 17 11.37 7.42 7.42
CA GLN A 17 11.08 8.74 6.88
C GLN A 17 9.71 9.29 7.28
N LEU A 18 8.92 8.54 8.06
CA LEU A 18 7.66 9.07 8.58
C LEU A 18 7.97 10.07 9.68
N ALA A 19 7.39 11.28 9.56
CA ALA A 19 7.55 12.33 10.57
C ALA A 19 6.92 11.93 11.91
N GLU A 20 5.87 11.12 11.84
CA GLU A 20 5.13 10.63 13.00
C GLU A 20 4.90 9.13 12.82
N PRO A 21 4.94 8.34 13.90
CA PRO A 21 4.61 6.91 13.78
C PRO A 21 3.16 6.74 13.34
N LEU A 22 2.86 5.65 12.67
CA LEU A 22 1.48 5.30 12.36
C LEU A 22 0.70 5.13 13.66
N PRO A 23 -0.58 5.55 13.69
CA PRO A 23 -1.44 5.29 14.84
C PRO A 23 -1.46 3.81 15.20
N ALA A 24 -1.64 3.50 16.47
CA ALA A 24 -1.73 2.12 16.93
C ALA A 24 -2.84 1.38 16.16
N GLY A 25 -2.55 0.16 15.74
CA GLY A 25 -3.51 -0.63 14.98
C GLY A 25 -2.84 -1.73 14.18
N SER A 26 -3.64 -2.42 13.40
CA SER A 26 -3.21 -3.49 12.51
C SER A 26 -3.27 -2.98 11.07
N TYR A 27 -2.18 -3.07 10.36
CA TYR A 27 -2.08 -2.58 8.98
C TYR A 27 -1.88 -3.74 8.01
N GLY A 28 -2.33 -3.53 6.79
CA GLY A 28 -2.16 -4.49 5.72
C GLY A 28 -1.43 -3.88 4.53
N VAL A 29 -0.98 -4.74 3.64
CA VAL A 29 -0.47 -4.37 2.33
C VAL A 29 -1.06 -5.33 1.30
N SER A 30 -1.24 -4.85 0.08
CA SER A 30 -1.60 -5.72 -1.04
C SER A 30 -0.46 -6.67 -1.36
N VAL A 31 -0.78 -7.85 -1.88
CA VAL A 31 0.24 -8.76 -2.43
C VAL A 31 1.10 -8.07 -3.48
N ILE A 32 0.55 -7.09 -4.21
CA ILE A 32 1.33 -6.27 -5.15
C ILE A 32 2.43 -5.51 -4.42
N THR A 33 2.12 -4.90 -3.28
CA THR A 33 3.11 -4.18 -2.47
C THR A 33 4.19 -5.14 -1.95
N GLU A 34 3.80 -6.32 -1.48
CA GLU A 34 4.77 -7.35 -1.08
C GLU A 34 5.74 -7.64 -2.21
N MET A 35 5.22 -7.90 -3.40
CA MET A 35 6.05 -8.22 -4.58
C MET A 35 6.95 -7.05 -4.97
N GLU A 36 6.43 -5.84 -4.97
CA GLU A 36 7.22 -4.65 -5.30
C GLU A 36 8.35 -4.41 -4.31
N LEU A 37 8.10 -4.59 -3.02
CA LEU A 37 9.14 -4.45 -2.00
C LEU A 37 10.24 -5.48 -2.14
N LEU A 38 9.88 -6.75 -2.37
CA LEU A 38 10.85 -7.84 -2.54
C LEU A 38 11.60 -7.78 -3.86
N ALA A 39 11.00 -7.19 -4.88
CA ALA A 39 11.60 -7.03 -6.20
C ALA A 39 12.35 -5.70 -6.37
N TRP A 40 12.49 -4.91 -5.29
CA TRP A 40 13.14 -3.60 -5.37
C TRP A 40 14.57 -3.75 -5.88
N PRO A 41 14.98 -2.96 -6.89
CA PRO A 41 16.33 -3.10 -7.46
C PRO A 41 17.43 -2.82 -6.43
N SER A 42 18.46 -3.64 -6.49
CA SER A 42 19.68 -3.44 -5.68
C SER A 42 19.48 -3.53 -4.16
N LEU A 43 18.48 -4.33 -3.70
CA LEU A 43 18.34 -4.57 -2.27
C LEU A 43 19.61 -5.27 -1.73
N THR A 44 20.15 -4.70 -0.66
CA THR A 44 21.21 -5.36 0.09
C THR A 44 20.58 -6.48 0.94
N THR A 45 21.43 -7.39 1.44
CA THR A 45 20.97 -8.46 2.35
C THR A 45 20.31 -7.87 3.59
N GLU A 46 20.86 -6.80 4.14
CA GLU A 46 20.30 -6.11 5.32
C GLU A 46 18.94 -5.48 5.01
N GLU A 47 18.80 -4.85 3.84
CA GLU A 47 17.55 -4.25 3.41
C GLU A 47 16.48 -5.30 3.17
N GLU A 48 16.82 -6.41 2.53
CA GLU A 48 15.87 -7.51 2.31
C GLU A 48 15.39 -8.08 3.65
N LYS A 49 16.30 -8.21 4.62
CA LYS A 49 15.94 -8.68 5.96
C LYS A 49 14.90 -7.76 6.61
N LYS A 50 15.10 -6.45 6.52
CA LYS A 50 14.15 -5.46 7.06
C LYS A 50 12.79 -5.55 6.37
N VAL A 51 12.79 -5.73 5.05
CA VAL A 51 11.55 -5.91 4.27
C VAL A 51 10.81 -7.15 4.76
N ARG A 52 11.49 -8.27 4.93
CA ARG A 52 10.87 -9.51 5.39
C ARG A 52 10.34 -9.40 6.81
N GLU A 53 11.05 -8.73 7.70
CA GLU A 53 10.58 -8.46 9.06
C GLU A 53 9.30 -7.61 9.05
N PHE A 54 9.27 -6.57 8.23
CA PHE A 54 8.09 -5.73 8.06
C PHE A 54 6.90 -6.56 7.53
N LEU A 55 7.13 -7.36 6.49
CA LEU A 55 6.08 -8.19 5.90
C LEU A 55 5.53 -9.23 6.89
N GLY A 56 6.35 -9.67 7.84
CA GLY A 56 5.91 -10.55 8.92
C GLY A 56 5.02 -9.89 9.96
N GLN A 57 4.94 -8.56 9.97
CA GLN A 57 4.17 -7.79 10.95
C GLN A 57 2.87 -7.22 10.39
N VAL A 58 2.67 -7.29 9.10
CA VAL A 58 1.46 -6.77 8.44
C VAL A 58 0.61 -7.89 7.87
N VAL A 59 -0.64 -7.59 7.58
CA VAL A 59 -1.54 -8.51 6.88
C VAL A 59 -1.24 -8.42 5.38
N ILE A 60 -0.93 -9.55 4.75
CA ILE A 60 -0.77 -9.60 3.30
C ILE A 60 -2.14 -9.90 2.69
N CYS A 61 -2.67 -8.96 1.91
CA CYS A 61 -3.99 -9.09 1.29
C CYS A 61 -3.83 -9.69 -0.10
N GLU A 62 -4.31 -10.92 -0.27
CA GLU A 62 -4.20 -11.65 -1.52
C GLU A 62 -5.14 -11.10 -2.60
N LEU A 63 -4.80 -11.39 -3.85
CA LEU A 63 -5.60 -10.99 -5.01
C LEU A 63 -6.76 -11.96 -5.22
N THR A 64 -7.88 -11.66 -4.54
CA THR A 64 -9.09 -12.48 -4.65
C THR A 64 -9.84 -12.19 -5.95
N PRO A 65 -10.77 -13.08 -6.40
CA PRO A 65 -11.62 -12.79 -7.56
C PRO A 65 -12.38 -11.48 -7.44
N SER A 66 -12.89 -11.15 -6.25
CA SER A 66 -13.60 -9.89 -6.00
C SER A 66 -12.69 -8.67 -6.20
N ILE A 67 -11.48 -8.71 -5.65
CA ILE A 67 -10.50 -7.64 -5.81
C ILE A 67 -10.09 -7.51 -7.26
N ARG A 68 -9.89 -8.64 -7.97
CA ARG A 68 -9.54 -8.60 -9.40
C ARG A 68 -10.60 -7.89 -10.23
N GLY A 69 -11.87 -8.24 -10.00
CA GLY A 69 -12.97 -7.62 -10.74
C GLY A 69 -13.04 -6.13 -10.52
N ARG A 70 -12.93 -5.70 -9.26
CA ARG A 70 -12.95 -4.28 -8.93
C ARG A 70 -11.73 -3.55 -9.49
N ALA A 71 -10.56 -4.17 -9.47
CA ALA A 71 -9.34 -3.58 -10.03
C ALA A 71 -9.46 -3.34 -11.54
N VAL A 72 -10.01 -4.32 -12.27
CA VAL A 72 -10.25 -4.17 -13.72
C VAL A 72 -11.18 -2.99 -13.98
N GLN A 73 -12.25 -2.87 -13.21
CA GLN A 73 -13.22 -1.79 -13.34
C GLN A 73 -12.57 -0.43 -13.05
N LEU A 74 -11.81 -0.32 -11.97
CA LEU A 74 -11.10 0.92 -11.61
C LEU A 74 -10.11 1.33 -12.68
N ARG A 75 -9.40 0.37 -13.26
CA ARG A 75 -8.47 0.68 -14.36
C ARG A 75 -9.21 1.26 -15.56
N LYS A 76 -10.35 0.70 -15.91
CA LYS A 76 -11.16 1.20 -17.05
C LYS A 76 -11.75 2.57 -16.78
N GLU A 77 -12.33 2.77 -15.60
CA GLU A 77 -13.09 3.98 -15.28
C GLU A 77 -12.20 5.13 -14.81
N GLN A 78 -11.13 4.84 -14.08
CA GLN A 78 -10.28 5.86 -13.45
C GLN A 78 -8.91 5.98 -14.13
N HIS A 79 -8.63 5.18 -15.14
CA HIS A 79 -7.37 5.20 -15.90
C HIS A 79 -6.13 4.98 -15.02
N LEU A 80 -6.28 4.21 -13.94
CA LEU A 80 -5.17 3.89 -13.06
C LEU A 80 -4.24 2.86 -13.70
N LYS A 81 -2.97 2.89 -13.31
CA LYS A 81 -2.07 1.77 -13.59
C LYS A 81 -2.58 0.54 -12.87
N LEU A 82 -2.35 -0.64 -13.44
CA LEU A 82 -2.88 -1.88 -12.87
C LEU A 82 -2.44 -2.11 -11.41
N PRO A 83 -1.16 -1.91 -11.02
CA PRO A 83 -0.79 -2.07 -9.61
C PRO A 83 -1.56 -1.13 -8.68
N ASP A 84 -1.74 0.12 -9.06
CA ASP A 84 -2.52 1.09 -8.27
C ASP A 84 -3.98 0.69 -8.18
N ALA A 85 -4.56 0.20 -9.27
CA ALA A 85 -5.93 -0.27 -9.28
C ALA A 85 -6.13 -1.45 -8.32
N VAL A 86 -5.17 -2.36 -8.24
CA VAL A 86 -5.21 -3.49 -7.30
C VAL A 86 -5.15 -3.01 -5.85
N VAL A 87 -4.25 -2.08 -5.55
CA VAL A 87 -4.12 -1.52 -4.20
C VAL A 87 -5.40 -0.80 -3.77
N CYS A 88 -5.96 0.04 -4.64
CA CYS A 88 -7.22 0.73 -4.37
C CYS A 88 -8.38 -0.26 -4.18
N ALA A 89 -8.49 -1.25 -5.06
CA ALA A 89 -9.53 -2.27 -4.96
C ALA A 89 -9.44 -3.05 -3.65
N THR A 90 -8.23 -3.35 -3.20
CA THR A 90 -7.99 -4.05 -1.95
C THR A 90 -8.51 -3.24 -0.76
N ALA A 91 -8.17 -1.95 -0.69
CA ALA A 91 -8.66 -1.08 0.38
C ALA A 91 -10.19 -0.99 0.38
N MET A 92 -10.80 -0.88 -0.79
CA MET A 92 -12.26 -0.80 -0.93
C MET A 92 -12.94 -2.09 -0.49
N GLU A 93 -12.39 -3.25 -0.87
CA GLU A 93 -12.95 -4.55 -0.48
C GLU A 93 -12.89 -4.78 1.04
N PHE A 94 -11.82 -4.34 1.69
CA PHE A 94 -11.69 -4.46 3.14
C PHE A 94 -12.39 -3.33 3.90
N GLY A 95 -12.88 -2.31 3.19
CA GLY A 95 -13.56 -1.17 3.83
C GLY A 95 -12.64 -0.37 4.75
N VAL A 96 -11.37 -0.24 4.41
CA VAL A 96 -10.37 0.48 5.21
C VAL A 96 -9.80 1.66 4.45
N GLU A 97 -9.20 2.61 5.18
CA GLU A 97 -8.49 3.71 4.55
C GLU A 97 -7.23 3.21 3.84
N LEU A 98 -6.94 3.81 2.70
CA LEU A 98 -5.66 3.64 2.01
C LEU A 98 -4.73 4.77 2.45
N TRP A 99 -3.61 4.40 3.05
CA TRP A 99 -2.56 5.35 3.41
C TRP A 99 -1.67 5.58 2.20
N THR A 100 -1.75 6.76 1.63
CA THR A 100 -1.03 7.12 0.38
C THR A 100 -0.85 8.62 0.30
N ASN A 101 0.28 9.04 -0.27
CA ASN A 101 0.51 10.45 -0.60
C ASN A 101 0.25 10.74 -2.09
N ASP A 102 -0.19 9.73 -2.84
CA ASP A 102 -0.53 9.92 -4.25
C ASP A 102 -1.88 10.61 -4.38
N THR A 103 -1.85 11.88 -4.80
CA THR A 103 -3.06 12.70 -4.93
C THR A 103 -4.02 12.19 -6.01
N SER A 104 -3.53 11.45 -7.01
CA SER A 104 -4.40 10.88 -8.03
C SER A 104 -5.28 9.77 -7.46
N LEU A 105 -4.78 9.00 -6.49
CA LEU A 105 -5.56 7.96 -5.81
C LEU A 105 -6.59 8.56 -4.88
N ALA A 106 -6.29 9.72 -4.26
CA ALA A 106 -7.22 10.40 -3.38
C ALA A 106 -8.50 10.86 -4.09
N LYS A 107 -8.48 10.94 -5.43
CA LYS A 107 -9.63 11.34 -6.24
C LYS A 107 -10.51 10.18 -6.67
N VAL A 108 -10.13 8.94 -6.39
CA VAL A 108 -10.91 7.77 -6.77
C VAL A 108 -12.23 7.73 -5.98
N PRO A 109 -13.40 7.74 -6.66
CA PRO A 109 -14.68 7.70 -5.96
C PRO A 109 -14.83 6.44 -5.11
N GLY A 110 -15.33 6.60 -3.89
CA GLY A 110 -15.55 5.47 -2.98
C GLY A 110 -14.31 4.99 -2.23
N LEU A 111 -13.15 5.59 -2.49
CA LEU A 111 -11.91 5.27 -1.79
C LEU A 111 -11.61 6.35 -0.75
N ASN A 112 -11.37 5.95 0.48
CA ASN A 112 -10.94 6.84 1.54
C ASN A 112 -9.42 6.77 1.66
N CYS A 113 -8.76 7.90 1.45
CA CYS A 113 -7.30 8.00 1.51
C CYS A 113 -6.85 8.83 2.69
N ARG A 114 -5.65 8.52 3.19
CA ARG A 114 -5.01 9.27 4.26
C ARG A 114 -3.54 9.48 3.91
N ALA A 115 -3.10 10.73 3.94
CA ALA A 115 -1.72 11.08 3.66
C ALA A 115 -0.86 10.95 4.92
N VAL A 116 0.44 10.75 4.72
CA VAL A 116 1.43 10.76 5.80
C VAL A 116 2.38 11.93 5.62
N ASN A 117 2.92 12.43 6.72
CA ASN A 117 3.96 13.45 6.69
C ASN A 117 5.33 12.76 6.61
N VAL A 118 6.14 13.19 5.66
CA VAL A 118 7.46 12.59 5.40
C VAL A 118 8.53 13.57 5.82
N THR A 119 9.49 13.07 6.60
CA THR A 119 10.65 13.86 7.02
C THR A 119 11.58 14.03 5.83
N ARG A 120 11.99 15.28 5.58
CA ARG A 120 13.01 15.57 4.57
C ARG A 120 14.39 15.45 5.21
N ILE A 121 15.26 14.77 4.54
CA ILE A 121 16.65 14.64 4.93
C ILE A 121 17.48 15.56 4.08
#